data_5f3bb22b207bfa041243ff0ce0a5ce1b
#
_entry.id   5f3bb22b207bfa041243ff0ce0a5ce1b
#
_cell.length_a   1.000
_cell.length_b   1.000
_cell.length_c   1.000
_cell.angle_alpha   90.00
_cell.angle_beta   90.00
_cell.angle_gamma   90.00
#
_symmetry.space_group_name_H-M   'P 1'
#
loop_
_entity.id
_entity.type
_entity.pdbx_description
1 polymer ?
#
loop_
_entity_poly.entity_id
_entity_poly.type
_entity_poly.pdbx_seq_one_letter_code
_entity_poly.pdbx_strand_id
1 'polypeptide(L)'
;MKFGKTIAVVLASSVLLAGCTTDKKEIKAYLKQVDKIKDDEEPIKTVGKKIAELDEKKKKLTEDVNSKDTAVRGKAVKDLIKNADDRLKEFEKEEDAIKKSEQDFKKAKSHVDNNDNDVKRKEVKQLDDVLKEKYKLHGEYAKAYKKAVNSEKTLFKYLNQNDATQQGVNEKSKAIEQNYKKLKEVSDKYTKVLNKVGKEKQDVDQFK
;
A
#
# COMPACT_ATOMS: atom_id res chain seq x y z
N MET A 1 31.20 -35.44 -55.04
CA MET A 1 30.75 -34.02 -55.05
C MET A 1 29.74 -33.87 -53.93
N LYS A 2 30.12 -33.15 -52.90
CA LYS A 2 29.35 -33.03 -51.64
C LYS A 2 28.81 -31.61 -51.51
N PHE A 3 27.55 -31.45 -51.87
CA PHE A 3 26.78 -30.26 -51.52
C PHE A 3 25.56 -30.72 -50.70
N GLY A 4 25.54 -30.48 -49.43
CA GLY A 4 24.42 -30.87 -48.63
C GLY A 4 24.60 -30.82 -47.09
N LYS A 5 25.38 -29.84 -46.54
CA LYS A 5 25.50 -29.72 -45.09
C LYS A 5 25.53 -28.29 -44.55
N THR A 6 25.21 -27.27 -45.34
CA THR A 6 25.39 -25.87 -44.89
C THR A 6 24.07 -25.12 -44.70
N ILE A 7 22.89 -25.73 -44.91
CA ILE A 7 21.61 -25.01 -44.80
C ILE A 7 20.92 -25.20 -43.42
N ALA A 8 21.31 -26.24 -42.68
CA ALA A 8 20.63 -26.57 -41.39
C ALA A 8 21.10 -25.72 -40.20
N VAL A 9 22.23 -24.98 -40.29
CA VAL A 9 22.79 -24.22 -39.16
C VAL A 9 22.28 -22.79 -39.11
N VAL A 10 21.79 -22.23 -40.24
CA VAL A 10 21.32 -20.83 -40.31
C VAL A 10 19.90 -20.66 -39.76
N LEU A 11 19.08 -21.72 -39.79
CA LEU A 11 17.69 -21.66 -39.30
C LEU A 11 17.57 -21.78 -37.78
N ALA A 12 18.54 -22.39 -37.11
CA ALA A 12 18.53 -22.53 -35.65
C ALA A 12 18.91 -21.23 -34.91
N SER A 13 19.72 -20.37 -35.55
CA SER A 13 20.14 -19.10 -34.96
C SER A 13 19.10 -17.98 -35.05
N SER A 14 18.20 -18.04 -36.00
CA SER A 14 17.14 -17.02 -36.16
C SER A 14 15.99 -17.19 -35.16
N VAL A 15 15.73 -18.41 -34.70
CA VAL A 15 14.66 -18.67 -33.71
C VAL A 15 15.09 -18.18 -32.31
N LEU A 16 16.36 -18.33 -31.95
CA LEU A 16 16.88 -17.85 -30.66
C LEU A 16 16.94 -16.31 -30.58
N LEU A 17 17.16 -15.62 -31.70
CA LEU A 17 17.15 -14.17 -31.76
C LEU A 17 15.72 -13.58 -31.70
N ALA A 18 14.73 -14.28 -32.28
CA ALA A 18 13.34 -13.86 -32.22
C ALA A 18 12.78 -13.99 -30.79
N GLY A 19 13.06 -15.07 -30.04
CA GLY A 19 12.65 -15.22 -28.65
C GLY A 19 13.23 -14.13 -27.73
N CYS A 20 14.52 -13.80 -27.91
CA CYS A 20 15.15 -12.72 -27.12
C CYS A 20 14.55 -11.33 -27.34
N THR A 21 14.08 -11.03 -28.56
CA THR A 21 13.42 -9.73 -28.87
C THR A 21 12.00 -9.68 -28.36
N THR A 22 11.27 -10.80 -28.37
CA THR A 22 9.92 -10.91 -27.82
C THR A 22 9.93 -10.72 -26.31
N ASP A 23 10.78 -11.43 -25.57
CA ASP A 23 10.93 -11.31 -24.12
C ASP A 23 11.22 -9.86 -23.70
N LYS A 24 12.19 -9.19 -24.36
CA LYS A 24 12.50 -7.79 -24.05
C LYS A 24 11.31 -6.86 -24.27
N LYS A 25 10.51 -7.10 -25.31
CA LYS A 25 9.30 -6.32 -25.58
C LYS A 25 8.25 -6.53 -24.50
N GLU A 26 8.01 -7.77 -24.08
CA GLU A 26 7.03 -8.11 -23.05
C GLU A 26 7.47 -7.58 -21.67
N ILE A 27 8.75 -7.72 -21.31
CA ILE A 27 9.31 -7.16 -20.07
C ILE A 27 9.18 -5.64 -20.05
N LYS A 28 9.50 -4.95 -21.14
CA LYS A 28 9.33 -3.49 -21.23
C LYS A 28 7.85 -3.09 -21.09
N ALA A 29 6.93 -3.83 -21.69
CA ALA A 29 5.50 -3.58 -21.57
C ALA A 29 5.01 -3.81 -20.14
N TYR A 30 5.44 -4.88 -19.49
CA TYR A 30 5.17 -5.16 -18.07
C TYR A 30 5.68 -4.03 -17.17
N LEU A 31 6.95 -3.69 -17.30
CA LEU A 31 7.58 -2.63 -16.48
C LEU A 31 6.95 -1.26 -16.72
N LYS A 32 6.49 -0.95 -17.93
CA LYS A 32 5.73 0.27 -18.21
C LYS A 32 4.45 0.37 -17.38
N GLN A 33 3.75 -0.75 -17.19
CA GLN A 33 2.57 -0.78 -16.31
C GLN A 33 2.99 -0.66 -14.83
N VAL A 34 4.08 -1.30 -14.42
CA VAL A 34 4.63 -1.18 -13.05
C VAL A 34 5.10 0.25 -12.75
N ASP A 35 5.70 0.95 -13.70
CA ASP A 35 6.07 2.35 -13.54
C ASP A 35 4.83 3.25 -13.37
N LYS A 36 3.74 2.96 -14.09
CA LYS A 36 2.45 3.66 -13.95
C LYS A 36 1.83 3.49 -12.55
N ILE A 37 1.99 2.32 -11.93
CA ILE A 37 1.60 2.08 -10.53
C ILE A 37 2.23 3.13 -9.60
N LYS A 38 3.52 3.44 -9.81
CA LYS A 38 4.23 4.44 -9.01
C LYS A 38 3.62 5.83 -9.16
N ASP A 39 3.23 6.20 -10.38
CA ASP A 39 2.60 7.50 -10.66
C ASP A 39 1.21 7.59 -10.00
N ASP A 40 0.43 6.51 -10.04
CA ASP A 40 -0.88 6.42 -9.39
C ASP A 40 -0.79 6.54 -7.86
N GLU A 41 0.32 6.10 -7.25
CA GLU A 41 0.57 6.12 -5.82
C GLU A 41 1.30 7.38 -5.33
N GLU A 42 1.72 8.28 -6.22
CA GLU A 42 2.38 9.53 -5.83
C GLU A 42 1.56 10.36 -4.82
N PRO A 43 0.21 10.47 -4.93
CA PRO A 43 -0.60 11.19 -3.95
C PRO A 43 -0.47 10.69 -2.51
N ILE A 44 -0.11 9.43 -2.28
CA ILE A 44 0.01 8.81 -0.95
C ILE A 44 1.01 9.57 -0.07
N LYS A 45 2.09 10.09 -0.67
CA LYS A 45 3.07 10.89 0.06
C LYS A 45 2.46 12.16 0.67
N THR A 46 1.56 12.81 -0.07
CA THR A 46 0.87 14.02 0.40
C THR A 46 -0.16 13.65 1.47
N VAL A 47 -0.89 12.54 1.29
CA VAL A 47 -1.82 11.98 2.28
C VAL A 47 -1.09 11.68 3.59
N GLY A 48 0.04 11.01 3.53
CA GLY A 48 0.84 10.69 4.72
C GLY A 48 1.27 11.93 5.51
N LYS A 49 1.71 12.99 4.81
CA LYS A 49 2.04 14.27 5.45
C LYS A 49 0.83 14.90 6.13
N LYS A 50 -0.33 14.88 5.46
CA LYS A 50 -1.56 15.46 6.01
C LYS A 50 -2.07 14.71 7.23
N ILE A 51 -2.00 13.38 7.22
CA ILE A 51 -2.32 12.55 8.37
C ILE A 51 -1.37 12.85 9.54
N ALA A 52 -0.07 13.00 9.29
CA ALA A 52 0.89 13.36 10.32
C ALA A 52 0.59 14.73 10.96
N GLU A 53 0.20 15.74 10.17
CA GLU A 53 -0.24 17.04 10.68
C GLU A 53 -1.49 16.91 11.58
N LEU A 54 -2.44 16.08 11.17
CA LEU A 54 -3.65 15.81 11.95
C LEU A 54 -3.34 15.04 13.26
N ASP A 55 -2.35 14.13 13.23
CA ASP A 55 -1.89 13.43 14.43
C ASP A 55 -1.19 14.37 15.42
N GLU A 56 -0.39 15.32 14.95
CA GLU A 56 0.19 16.36 15.82
C GLU A 56 -0.89 17.26 16.44
N LYS A 57 -1.90 17.65 15.65
CA LYS A 57 -3.06 18.37 16.17
C LYS A 57 -3.81 17.57 17.24
N LYS A 58 -4.01 16.26 17.01
CA LYS A 58 -4.61 15.35 17.99
C LYS A 58 -3.88 15.37 19.33
N LYS A 59 -2.55 15.33 19.32
CA LYS A 59 -1.76 15.36 20.56
C LYS A 59 -2.08 16.60 21.40
N LYS A 60 -2.06 17.80 20.78
CA LYS A 60 -2.39 19.06 21.46
C LYS A 60 -3.83 19.05 22.03
N LEU A 61 -4.80 18.60 21.23
CA LEU A 61 -6.18 18.49 21.65
C LEU A 61 -6.36 17.50 22.81
N THR A 62 -5.56 16.44 22.87
CA THR A 62 -5.60 15.45 23.97
C THR A 62 -5.12 16.05 25.29
N GLU A 63 -4.19 17.00 25.26
CA GLU A 63 -3.77 17.76 26.46
C GLU A 63 -4.91 18.61 26.98
N ASP A 64 -5.67 19.29 26.12
CA ASP A 64 -6.81 20.12 26.46
C ASP A 64 -7.99 19.34 27.06
N VAL A 65 -8.12 18.04 26.76
CA VAL A 65 -9.15 17.17 27.40
C VAL A 65 -8.95 17.07 28.91
N ASN A 66 -7.72 17.23 29.40
CA ASN A 66 -7.41 17.20 30.83
C ASN A 66 -7.56 18.59 31.51
N SER A 67 -8.02 19.60 30.79
CA SER A 67 -8.25 20.95 31.35
C SER A 67 -9.26 20.92 32.48
N LYS A 68 -9.04 21.73 33.51
CA LYS A 68 -10.02 21.98 34.58
C LYS A 68 -11.23 22.78 34.06
N ASP A 69 -11.03 23.59 33.03
CA ASP A 69 -12.10 24.35 32.38
C ASP A 69 -12.96 23.41 31.52
N THR A 70 -14.24 23.30 31.90
CA THR A 70 -15.22 22.43 31.23
C THR A 70 -15.51 22.86 29.80
N ALA A 71 -15.44 24.17 29.49
CA ALA A 71 -15.66 24.68 28.15
C ALA A 71 -14.50 24.31 27.21
N VAL A 72 -13.25 24.45 27.70
CA VAL A 72 -12.05 24.04 26.98
C VAL A 72 -12.08 22.52 26.71
N ARG A 73 -12.36 21.74 27.76
CA ARG A 73 -12.46 20.27 27.64
C ARG A 73 -13.55 19.85 26.64
N GLY A 74 -14.74 20.40 26.74
CA GLY A 74 -15.84 20.06 25.84
C GLY A 74 -15.56 20.44 24.39
N LYS A 75 -14.88 21.56 24.15
CA LYS A 75 -14.42 21.95 22.81
C LYS A 75 -13.35 20.98 22.29
N ALA A 76 -12.36 20.64 23.11
CA ALA A 76 -11.30 19.70 22.72
C ALA A 76 -11.84 18.33 22.30
N VAL A 77 -12.82 17.78 23.03
CA VAL A 77 -13.46 16.50 22.68
C VAL A 77 -14.18 16.58 21.33
N LYS A 78 -14.92 17.68 21.06
CA LYS A 78 -15.56 17.88 19.75
C LYS A 78 -14.53 17.98 18.62
N ASP A 79 -13.45 18.71 18.84
CA ASP A 79 -12.36 18.88 17.89
C ASP A 79 -11.61 17.57 17.65
N LEU A 80 -11.47 16.69 18.66
CA LEU A 80 -10.90 15.34 18.53
C LEU A 80 -11.78 14.41 17.67
N ILE A 81 -13.11 14.48 17.85
CA ILE A 81 -14.05 13.73 16.99
C ILE A 81 -13.88 14.16 15.54
N LYS A 82 -13.86 15.49 15.30
CA LYS A 82 -13.64 16.05 13.96
C LYS A 82 -12.28 15.65 13.39
N ASN A 83 -11.21 15.68 14.18
CA ASN A 83 -9.89 15.27 13.76
C ASN A 83 -9.86 13.79 13.33
N ALA A 84 -10.56 12.90 14.04
CA ALA A 84 -10.68 11.51 13.65
C ALA A 84 -11.40 11.36 12.28
N ASP A 85 -12.46 12.14 12.05
CA ASP A 85 -13.16 12.16 10.76
C ASP A 85 -12.29 12.72 9.63
N ASP A 86 -11.55 13.79 9.89
CA ASP A 86 -10.63 14.37 8.91
C ASP A 86 -9.51 13.38 8.54
N ARG A 87 -8.99 12.59 9.50
CA ARG A 87 -7.99 11.54 9.23
C ARG A 87 -8.56 10.40 8.39
N LEU A 88 -9.78 9.95 8.69
CA LEU A 88 -10.45 8.91 7.90
C LEU A 88 -10.68 9.38 6.46
N LYS A 89 -11.18 10.60 6.28
CA LYS A 89 -11.41 11.21 4.96
C LYS A 89 -10.12 11.39 4.17
N GLU A 90 -9.03 11.79 4.83
CA GLU A 90 -7.73 11.92 4.17
C GLU A 90 -7.19 10.54 3.75
N PHE A 91 -7.38 9.52 4.59
CA PHE A 91 -6.96 8.16 4.30
C PHE A 91 -7.74 7.52 3.13
N GLU A 92 -9.00 7.89 2.88
CA GLU A 92 -9.77 7.45 1.71
C GLU A 92 -9.05 7.79 0.40
N LYS A 93 -8.32 8.90 0.34
CA LYS A 93 -7.53 9.27 -0.86
C LYS A 93 -6.37 8.30 -1.11
N GLU A 94 -5.77 7.74 -0.05
CA GLU A 94 -4.78 6.67 -0.18
C GLU A 94 -5.43 5.40 -0.72
N GLU A 95 -6.59 5.01 -0.17
CA GLU A 95 -7.32 3.83 -0.65
C GLU A 95 -7.69 3.97 -2.14
N ASP A 96 -8.11 5.16 -2.58
CA ASP A 96 -8.44 5.44 -3.98
C ASP A 96 -7.19 5.36 -4.89
N ALA A 97 -6.06 5.91 -4.45
CA ALA A 97 -4.80 5.83 -5.17
C ALA A 97 -4.34 4.37 -5.34
N ILE A 98 -4.39 3.57 -4.27
CA ILE A 98 -4.04 2.15 -4.29
C ILE A 98 -5.02 1.35 -5.16
N LYS A 99 -6.30 1.64 -5.12
CA LYS A 99 -7.30 0.98 -5.97
C LYS A 99 -7.04 1.24 -7.46
N LYS A 100 -6.68 2.48 -7.81
CA LYS A 100 -6.31 2.84 -9.18
C LYS A 100 -5.04 2.10 -9.61
N SER A 101 -4.02 2.13 -8.77
CA SER A 101 -2.76 1.40 -8.95
C SER A 101 -2.98 -0.11 -9.15
N GLU A 102 -3.86 -0.74 -8.35
CA GLU A 102 -4.21 -2.15 -8.50
C GLU A 102 -4.92 -2.45 -9.84
N GLN A 103 -5.78 -1.53 -10.32
CA GLN A 103 -6.44 -1.67 -11.62
C GLN A 103 -5.43 -1.61 -12.77
N ASP A 104 -4.43 -0.73 -12.69
CA ASP A 104 -3.39 -0.64 -13.71
C ASP A 104 -2.40 -1.82 -13.62
N PHE A 105 -2.12 -2.31 -12.40
CA PHE A 105 -1.38 -3.56 -12.21
C PHE A 105 -2.05 -4.77 -12.90
N LYS A 106 -3.37 -4.90 -12.81
CA LYS A 106 -4.11 -6.01 -13.46
C LYS A 106 -3.92 -6.03 -14.97
N LYS A 107 -3.62 -4.89 -15.61
CA LYS A 107 -3.31 -4.80 -17.05
C LYS A 107 -1.92 -5.36 -17.40
N ALA A 108 -1.00 -5.39 -16.43
CA ALA A 108 0.33 -5.96 -16.63
C ALA A 108 0.34 -7.49 -16.74
N LYS A 109 -0.68 -8.16 -16.20
CA LYS A 109 -0.74 -9.62 -16.08
C LYS A 109 -0.53 -10.35 -17.42
N SER A 110 -1.07 -9.83 -18.52
CA SER A 110 -0.92 -10.44 -19.84
C SER A 110 0.53 -10.53 -20.34
N HIS A 111 1.43 -9.69 -19.77
CA HIS A 111 2.84 -9.67 -20.14
C HIS A 111 3.70 -10.61 -19.32
N VAL A 112 3.17 -11.21 -18.23
CA VAL A 112 3.93 -12.13 -17.35
C VAL A 112 4.21 -13.45 -18.05
N ASP A 113 3.17 -14.04 -18.65
CA ASP A 113 3.22 -15.40 -19.22
C ASP A 113 3.80 -15.43 -20.65
N ASN A 114 3.96 -14.28 -21.29
CA ASN A 114 4.44 -14.17 -22.69
C ASN A 114 5.98 -14.15 -22.82
N ASN A 115 6.72 -14.47 -21.76
CA ASN A 115 8.18 -14.56 -21.80
C ASN A 115 8.58 -16.02 -22.09
N ASP A 116 9.33 -16.23 -23.18
CA ASP A 116 9.78 -17.57 -23.61
C ASP A 116 10.99 -18.06 -22.76
N ASN A 117 11.81 -17.15 -22.26
CA ASN A 117 12.96 -17.47 -21.45
C ASN A 117 12.54 -17.76 -20.00
N ASP A 118 12.79 -18.95 -19.52
CA ASP A 118 12.39 -19.42 -18.18
C ASP A 118 12.93 -18.56 -17.03
N VAL A 119 14.18 -18.08 -17.13
CA VAL A 119 14.80 -17.24 -16.09
C VAL A 119 14.08 -15.89 -16.00
N LYS A 120 13.90 -15.23 -17.14
CA LYS A 120 13.22 -13.93 -17.20
C LYS A 120 11.76 -14.02 -16.76
N ARG A 121 11.06 -15.06 -17.21
CA ARG A 121 9.66 -15.33 -16.81
C ARG A 121 9.56 -15.52 -15.30
N LYS A 122 10.50 -16.24 -14.69
CA LYS A 122 10.54 -16.44 -13.23
C LYS A 122 10.69 -15.12 -12.48
N GLU A 123 11.61 -14.25 -12.90
CA GLU A 123 11.83 -12.96 -12.24
C GLU A 123 10.62 -12.02 -12.38
N VAL A 124 10.03 -11.93 -13.58
CA VAL A 124 8.79 -11.16 -13.80
C VAL A 124 7.65 -11.68 -12.92
N LYS A 125 7.52 -13.02 -12.81
CA LYS A 125 6.49 -13.65 -11.96
C LYS A 125 6.73 -13.37 -10.48
N GLN A 126 7.97 -13.34 -10.00
CA GLN A 126 8.28 -12.99 -8.62
C GLN A 126 7.85 -11.56 -8.30
N LEU A 127 8.14 -10.59 -9.19
CA LEU A 127 7.66 -9.22 -9.03
C LEU A 127 6.12 -9.15 -9.05
N ASP A 128 5.47 -9.87 -9.96
CA ASP A 128 4.01 -9.93 -10.05
C ASP A 128 3.37 -10.48 -8.75
N ASP A 129 3.93 -11.55 -8.19
CA ASP A 129 3.44 -12.16 -6.95
C ASP A 129 3.64 -11.24 -5.75
N VAL A 130 4.76 -10.51 -5.68
CA VAL A 130 5.02 -9.54 -4.60
C VAL A 130 4.12 -8.30 -4.73
N LEU A 131 3.79 -7.86 -5.94
CA LEU A 131 2.81 -6.80 -6.16
C LEU A 131 1.40 -7.22 -5.73
N LYS A 132 0.98 -8.46 -5.99
CA LYS A 132 -0.28 -9.01 -5.45
C LYS A 132 -0.29 -9.00 -3.93
N GLU A 133 0.80 -9.43 -3.30
CA GLU A 133 0.96 -9.42 -1.85
C GLU A 133 0.86 -7.99 -1.29
N LYS A 134 1.47 -7.01 -1.96
CA LYS A 134 1.38 -5.59 -1.63
C LYS A 134 -0.07 -5.12 -1.54
N TYR A 135 -0.90 -5.38 -2.56
CA TYR A 135 -2.30 -4.95 -2.56
C TYR A 135 -3.13 -5.65 -1.49
N LYS A 136 -2.90 -6.94 -1.26
CA LYS A 136 -3.53 -7.68 -0.17
C LYS A 136 -3.19 -7.08 1.19
N LEU A 137 -1.91 -6.84 1.47
CA LEU A 137 -1.44 -6.29 2.74
C LEU A 137 -1.88 -4.84 2.94
N HIS A 138 -1.96 -4.03 1.87
CA HIS A 138 -2.57 -2.71 1.96
C HIS A 138 -4.04 -2.78 2.39
N GLY A 139 -4.83 -3.71 1.85
CA GLY A 139 -6.21 -3.90 2.27
C GLY A 139 -6.35 -4.28 3.76
N GLU A 140 -5.42 -5.08 4.29
CA GLU A 140 -5.35 -5.40 5.73
C GLU A 140 -4.95 -4.16 6.56
N TYR A 141 -3.96 -3.39 6.08
CA TYR A 141 -3.52 -2.13 6.68
C TYR A 141 -4.66 -1.10 6.73
N ALA A 142 -5.37 -0.90 5.64
CA ALA A 142 -6.50 0.02 5.57
C ALA A 142 -7.60 -0.33 6.57
N LYS A 143 -7.96 -1.61 6.69
CA LYS A 143 -8.91 -2.09 7.69
C LYS A 143 -8.43 -1.82 9.12
N ALA A 144 -7.16 -2.09 9.41
CA ALA A 144 -6.59 -1.88 10.73
C ALA A 144 -6.51 -0.38 11.08
N TYR A 145 -6.10 0.47 10.13
CA TYR A 145 -6.05 1.93 10.30
C TYR A 145 -7.43 2.51 10.62
N LYS A 146 -8.43 2.20 9.78
CA LYS A 146 -9.81 2.67 10.01
C LYS A 146 -10.37 2.17 11.34
N LYS A 147 -10.05 0.94 11.75
CA LYS A 147 -10.47 0.40 13.04
C LYS A 147 -9.82 1.15 14.22
N ALA A 148 -8.52 1.45 14.12
CA ALA A 148 -7.80 2.19 15.15
C ALA A 148 -8.36 3.61 15.33
N VAL A 149 -8.53 4.37 14.23
CA VAL A 149 -9.08 5.73 14.27
C VAL A 149 -10.53 5.74 14.73
N ASN A 150 -11.37 4.78 14.31
CA ASN A 150 -12.75 4.69 14.78
C ASN A 150 -12.83 4.32 16.28
N SER A 151 -11.87 3.56 16.82
CA SER A 151 -11.83 3.31 18.27
C SER A 151 -11.52 4.55 19.07
N GLU A 152 -10.63 5.44 18.60
CA GLU A 152 -10.42 6.77 19.19
C GLU A 152 -11.70 7.61 19.13
N LYS A 153 -12.32 7.70 17.96
CA LYS A 153 -13.58 8.45 17.80
C LYS A 153 -14.67 7.94 18.74
N THR A 154 -14.74 6.64 18.97
CA THR A 154 -15.67 6.03 19.93
C THR A 154 -15.37 6.48 21.36
N LEU A 155 -14.11 6.53 21.78
CA LEU A 155 -13.73 7.07 23.08
C LEU A 155 -14.10 8.55 23.17
N PHE A 156 -13.78 9.36 22.18
CA PHE A 156 -14.09 10.81 22.21
C PHE A 156 -15.59 11.08 22.27
N LYS A 157 -16.41 10.31 21.51
CA LYS A 157 -17.86 10.39 21.63
C LYS A 157 -18.37 10.02 23.01
N TYR A 158 -17.76 9.00 23.64
CA TYR A 158 -18.11 8.58 25.00
C TYR A 158 -17.78 9.68 26.03
N LEU A 159 -16.60 10.32 25.91
CA LEU A 159 -16.22 11.44 26.77
C LEU A 159 -17.14 12.67 26.66
N ASN A 160 -17.92 12.77 25.59
CA ASN A 160 -18.90 13.85 25.39
C ASN A 160 -20.26 13.52 26.01
N GLN A 161 -20.45 12.35 26.63
CA GLN A 161 -21.69 11.95 27.31
C GLN A 161 -21.66 12.40 28.78
N ASN A 162 -22.82 12.72 29.32
CA ASN A 162 -22.94 13.18 30.70
C ASN A 162 -22.77 12.04 31.72
N ASP A 163 -22.95 10.79 31.29
CA ASP A 163 -22.86 9.56 32.07
C ASP A 163 -21.56 8.79 31.87
N ALA A 164 -20.55 9.44 31.27
CA ALA A 164 -19.23 8.83 31.07
C ALA A 164 -18.58 8.45 32.40
N THR A 165 -18.23 7.17 32.54
CA THR A 165 -17.57 6.61 33.73
C THR A 165 -16.09 6.32 33.49
N GLN A 166 -15.29 6.30 34.54
CA GLN A 166 -13.88 5.94 34.45
C GLN A 166 -13.68 4.51 33.93
N GLN A 167 -14.56 3.59 34.32
CA GLN A 167 -14.52 2.22 33.81
C GLN A 167 -14.71 2.18 32.29
N GLY A 168 -15.74 2.87 31.77
CA GLY A 168 -16.00 2.94 30.35
C GLY A 168 -14.84 3.60 29.55
N VAL A 169 -14.19 4.61 30.13
CA VAL A 169 -12.97 5.20 29.54
C VAL A 169 -11.84 4.18 29.46
N ASN A 170 -11.60 3.43 30.54
CA ASN A 170 -10.54 2.41 30.61
C ASN A 170 -10.77 1.29 29.57
N GLU A 171 -12.01 0.81 29.45
CA GLU A 171 -12.38 -0.23 28.45
C GLU A 171 -12.12 0.26 27.02
N LYS A 172 -12.52 1.48 26.68
CA LYS A 172 -12.32 2.06 25.35
C LYS A 172 -10.84 2.35 25.06
N SER A 173 -10.10 2.80 26.07
CA SER A 173 -8.64 3.01 25.98
C SER A 173 -7.91 1.69 25.68
N LYS A 174 -8.29 0.60 26.36
CA LYS A 174 -7.74 -0.73 26.09
C LYS A 174 -8.05 -1.20 24.66
N ALA A 175 -9.25 -0.93 24.15
CA ALA A 175 -9.61 -1.25 22.77
C ALA A 175 -8.77 -0.46 21.76
N ILE A 176 -8.48 0.83 22.03
CA ILE A 176 -7.59 1.66 21.22
C ILE A 176 -6.19 1.04 21.19
N GLU A 177 -5.62 0.71 22.34
CA GLU A 177 -4.29 0.11 22.44
C GLU A 177 -4.19 -1.18 21.60
N GLN A 178 -5.18 -2.08 21.73
CA GLN A 178 -5.22 -3.30 20.95
C GLN A 178 -5.30 -3.06 19.44
N ASN A 179 -6.11 -2.08 19.02
CA ASN A 179 -6.25 -1.75 17.61
C ASN A 179 -4.99 -1.11 17.04
N TYR A 180 -4.29 -0.24 17.79
CA TYR A 180 -3.01 0.32 17.37
C TYR A 180 -1.88 -0.72 17.34
N LYS A 181 -1.87 -1.67 18.29
CA LYS A 181 -0.95 -2.81 18.22
C LYS A 181 -1.15 -3.60 16.93
N LYS A 182 -2.42 -3.90 16.59
CA LYS A 182 -2.73 -4.59 15.34
C LYS A 182 -2.35 -3.78 14.11
N LEU A 183 -2.63 -2.47 14.10
CA LEU A 183 -2.22 -1.56 13.03
C LEU A 183 -0.71 -1.59 12.82
N LYS A 184 0.07 -1.52 13.91
CA LYS A 184 1.53 -1.61 13.84
C LYS A 184 2.01 -2.93 13.22
N GLU A 185 1.47 -4.07 13.66
CA GLU A 185 1.82 -5.38 13.12
C GLU A 185 1.60 -5.47 11.60
N VAL A 186 0.47 -4.94 11.12
CA VAL A 186 0.14 -4.97 9.69
C VAL A 186 0.97 -3.95 8.91
N SER A 187 1.20 -2.76 9.48
CA SER A 187 2.08 -1.73 8.89
C SER A 187 3.51 -2.25 8.69
N ASP A 188 4.06 -2.97 9.69
CA ASP A 188 5.38 -3.56 9.60
C ASP A 188 5.46 -4.62 8.47
N LYS A 189 4.40 -5.42 8.28
CA LYS A 189 4.30 -6.37 7.16
C LYS A 189 4.20 -5.65 5.81
N TYR A 190 3.37 -4.62 5.73
CA TYR A 190 3.19 -3.83 4.52
C TYR A 190 4.51 -3.13 4.12
N THR A 191 5.23 -2.54 5.07
CA THR A 191 6.55 -1.94 4.81
C THR A 191 7.56 -2.96 4.28
N LYS A 192 7.56 -4.18 4.82
CA LYS A 192 8.45 -5.25 4.33
C LYS A 192 8.15 -5.63 2.89
N VAL A 193 6.87 -5.72 2.52
CA VAL A 193 6.52 -6.05 1.13
C VAL A 193 6.83 -4.90 0.18
N LEU A 194 6.68 -3.64 0.58
CA LEU A 194 7.11 -2.50 -0.24
C LEU A 194 8.61 -2.54 -0.57
N ASN A 195 9.44 -2.86 0.42
CA ASN A 195 10.88 -3.03 0.21
C ASN A 195 11.18 -4.20 -0.74
N LYS A 196 10.43 -5.30 -0.63
CA LYS A 196 10.54 -6.45 -1.52
C LYS A 196 10.15 -6.10 -2.96
N VAL A 197 9.05 -5.34 -3.15
CA VAL A 197 8.68 -4.82 -4.49
C VAL A 197 9.83 -4.03 -5.12
N GLY A 198 10.47 -3.15 -4.35
CA GLY A 198 11.62 -2.38 -4.84
C GLY A 198 12.77 -3.25 -5.31
N LYS A 199 13.09 -4.33 -4.58
CA LYS A 199 14.15 -5.28 -4.93
C LYS A 199 13.79 -6.07 -6.18
N GLU A 200 12.63 -6.74 -6.18
CA GLU A 200 12.21 -7.56 -7.33
C GLU A 200 12.09 -6.71 -8.62
N LYS A 201 11.67 -5.44 -8.48
CA LYS A 201 11.66 -4.53 -9.64
C LYS A 201 13.06 -4.28 -10.19
N GLN A 202 14.06 -4.08 -9.32
CA GLN A 202 15.47 -3.91 -9.77
C GLN A 202 15.98 -5.15 -10.50
N ASP A 203 15.62 -6.35 -10.04
CA ASP A 203 16.02 -7.61 -10.66
C ASP A 203 15.40 -7.75 -12.06
N VAL A 204 14.14 -7.36 -12.26
CA VAL A 204 13.49 -7.36 -13.60
C VAL A 204 14.03 -6.23 -14.50
N ASP A 205 14.38 -5.06 -13.95
CA ASP A 205 14.92 -3.93 -14.70
C ASP A 205 16.23 -4.28 -15.45
N GLN A 206 16.98 -5.29 -14.98
CA GLN A 206 18.21 -5.75 -15.64
C GLN A 206 17.96 -6.40 -17.01
N PHE A 207 16.74 -6.79 -17.31
CA PHE A 207 16.38 -7.46 -18.58
C PHE A 207 15.80 -6.50 -19.65
N LYS A 208 15.78 -5.18 -19.40
CA LYS A 208 15.28 -4.15 -20.34
C LYS A 208 16.04 -4.10 -21.66
#